data_2b99608a745994520ef58a86bf4637ec
#
_entry.id   2b99608a745994520ef58a86bf4637ec
#
_cell.length_a   1.000
_cell.length_b   1.000
_cell.length_c   1.000
_cell.angle_alpha   90.00
_cell.angle_beta   90.00
_cell.angle_gamma   90.00
#
_symmetry.space_group_name_H-M   'P 1'
#
loop_
_entity.id
_entity.type
_entity.pdbx_description
1 polymer ?
#
loop_
_entity_poly.entity_id
_entity_poly.type
_entity_poly.pdbx_seq_one_letter_code
_entity_poly.pdbx_strand_id
1 'polypeptide(L)'
;MNNLLRLIGRRLVALPIMALGVTVLVFFLMSFSKTDPAYTALGDGASPEAVAEYHEKYGLDDPWPVRYVRYMGDLIHGDMGTYGAARNSVAKRISTALPVTMQLTFIGLAIGAVVSFLLGVIAALYRDKWPDQVIRVFSIAGLATPSFWLAVLLILLFSSYLKVLPASGALPHFTTNPVGYLGRMIMPRSEERT
;
A
#
# COMPACT_ATOMS: atom_id res chain seq x y z
N MET A 1 19.50 -29.10 -5.69
CA MET A 1 19.72 -27.73 -6.20
C MET A 1 18.87 -27.42 -7.44
N ASN A 2 18.75 -28.34 -8.40
CA ASN A 2 18.00 -28.10 -9.65
C ASN A 2 16.49 -27.83 -9.45
N ASN A 3 15.84 -28.42 -8.45
CA ASN A 3 14.41 -28.21 -8.20
C ASN A 3 14.10 -26.82 -7.65
N LEU A 4 14.97 -26.27 -6.81
CA LEU A 4 14.81 -24.94 -6.26
C LEU A 4 15.00 -23.86 -7.34
N LEU A 5 16.03 -24.01 -8.17
CA LEU A 5 16.28 -23.12 -9.30
C LEU A 5 15.14 -23.13 -10.32
N ARG A 6 14.60 -24.34 -10.60
CA ARG A 6 13.42 -24.48 -11.48
C ARG A 6 12.18 -23.81 -10.88
N LEU A 7 11.99 -23.92 -9.56
CA LEU A 7 10.85 -23.28 -8.86
C LEU A 7 10.97 -21.76 -8.91
N ILE A 8 12.16 -21.22 -8.62
CA ILE A 8 12.45 -19.80 -8.69
C ILE A 8 12.27 -19.28 -10.12
N GLY A 9 12.86 -19.96 -11.11
CA GLY A 9 12.73 -19.58 -12.51
C GLY A 9 11.27 -19.54 -12.98
N ARG A 10 10.47 -20.54 -12.61
CA ARG A 10 9.04 -20.57 -12.93
C ARG A 10 8.27 -19.41 -12.27
N ARG A 11 8.63 -19.03 -11.04
CA ARG A 11 8.03 -17.88 -10.35
C ARG A 11 8.42 -16.56 -10.99
N LEU A 12 9.70 -16.39 -11.36
CA LEU A 12 10.19 -15.19 -12.03
C LEU A 12 9.53 -14.97 -13.40
N VAL A 13 9.21 -16.04 -14.14
CA VAL A 13 8.48 -15.94 -15.42
C VAL A 13 6.98 -15.68 -15.18
N ALA A 14 6.40 -16.28 -14.14
CA ALA A 14 4.98 -16.09 -13.85
C ALA A 14 4.64 -14.67 -13.38
N LEU A 15 5.54 -13.99 -12.64
CA LEU A 15 5.32 -12.65 -12.13
C LEU A 15 5.00 -11.61 -13.21
N PRO A 16 5.81 -11.44 -14.28
CA PRO A 16 5.50 -10.48 -15.33
C PRO A 16 4.23 -10.84 -16.11
N ILE A 17 3.94 -12.14 -16.31
CA ILE A 17 2.71 -12.57 -16.96
C ILE A 17 1.49 -12.22 -16.11
N MET A 18 1.54 -12.45 -14.81
CA MET A 18 0.47 -12.05 -13.89
C MET A 18 0.32 -10.53 -13.82
N ALA A 19 1.44 -9.80 -13.75
CA ALA A 19 1.41 -8.34 -13.76
C ALA A 19 0.76 -7.80 -15.05
N LEU A 20 1.13 -8.35 -16.20
CA LEU A 20 0.51 -7.99 -17.49
C LEU A 20 -1.00 -8.31 -17.47
N GLY A 21 -1.38 -9.51 -17.00
CA GLY A 21 -2.80 -9.88 -16.92
C GLY A 21 -3.62 -8.94 -16.03
N VAL A 22 -3.05 -8.53 -14.89
CA VAL A 22 -3.69 -7.58 -13.97
C VAL A 22 -3.80 -6.19 -14.61
N THR A 23 -2.75 -5.70 -15.27
CA THR A 23 -2.80 -4.38 -15.92
C THR A 23 -3.82 -4.34 -17.06
N VAL A 24 -3.90 -5.40 -17.88
CA VAL A 24 -4.93 -5.54 -18.93
C VAL A 24 -6.33 -5.51 -18.31
N LEU A 25 -6.54 -6.33 -17.27
CA LEU A 25 -7.84 -6.43 -16.61
C LEU A 25 -8.28 -5.10 -16.00
N VAL A 26 -7.40 -4.44 -15.27
CA VAL A 26 -7.69 -3.13 -14.65
C VAL A 26 -7.98 -2.07 -15.71
N PHE A 27 -7.16 -2.01 -16.76
CA PHE A 27 -7.34 -1.05 -17.85
C PHE A 27 -8.67 -1.30 -18.59
N PHE A 28 -8.99 -2.56 -18.85
CA PHE A 28 -10.26 -2.96 -19.45
C PHE A 28 -11.45 -2.55 -18.56
N LEU A 29 -11.42 -2.86 -17.27
CA LEU A 29 -12.48 -2.46 -16.34
C LEU A 29 -12.64 -0.93 -16.26
N MET A 30 -11.53 -0.19 -16.23
CA MET A 30 -11.54 1.28 -16.23
C MET A 30 -12.13 1.86 -17.52
N SER A 31 -12.00 1.17 -18.64
CA SER A 31 -12.61 1.60 -19.91
C SER A 31 -14.13 1.61 -19.91
N PHE A 32 -14.78 0.92 -18.97
CA PHE A 32 -16.22 0.98 -18.74
C PHE A 32 -16.64 2.01 -17.68
N SER A 33 -15.68 2.72 -17.09
CA SER A 33 -16.01 3.78 -16.14
C SER A 33 -16.81 4.87 -16.86
N LYS A 34 -17.89 5.29 -16.23
CA LYS A 34 -18.70 6.42 -16.72
C LYS A 34 -18.04 7.77 -16.45
N THR A 35 -16.99 7.79 -15.65
CA THR A 35 -16.26 9.02 -15.31
C THR A 35 -15.26 9.30 -16.43
N ASP A 36 -15.47 10.40 -17.12
CA ASP A 36 -14.56 10.87 -18.14
C ASP A 36 -13.25 11.38 -17.49
N PRO A 37 -12.09 10.85 -17.90
CA PRO A 37 -10.79 11.30 -17.39
C PRO A 37 -10.53 12.80 -17.60
N ALA A 38 -11.11 13.41 -18.64
CA ALA A 38 -10.97 14.83 -18.92
C ALA A 38 -11.55 15.69 -17.80
N TYR A 39 -12.74 15.39 -17.30
CA TYR A 39 -13.34 16.11 -16.18
C TYR A 39 -12.57 15.88 -14.88
N THR A 40 -12.01 14.68 -14.67
CA THR A 40 -11.14 14.42 -13.52
C THR A 40 -9.87 15.28 -13.55
N ALA A 41 -9.34 15.56 -14.73
CA ALA A 41 -8.10 16.33 -14.93
C ALA A 41 -8.32 17.84 -14.99
N LEU A 42 -9.42 18.28 -15.59
CA LEU A 42 -9.73 19.69 -15.85
C LEU A 42 -10.67 20.30 -14.79
N GLY A 43 -11.40 19.44 -14.06
CA GLY A 43 -12.45 19.83 -13.14
C GLY A 43 -13.83 19.80 -13.77
N ASP A 44 -14.88 19.69 -12.94
CA ASP A 44 -16.28 19.55 -13.39
C ASP A 44 -16.82 20.78 -14.15
N GLY A 45 -16.14 21.92 -14.04
CA GLY A 45 -16.50 23.17 -14.74
C GLY A 45 -15.77 23.37 -16.07
N ALA A 46 -15.09 22.36 -16.60
CA ALA A 46 -14.37 22.48 -17.87
C ALA A 46 -15.33 22.75 -19.05
N SER A 47 -14.91 23.63 -19.98
CA SER A 47 -15.71 23.87 -21.19
C SER A 47 -15.67 22.66 -22.13
N PRO A 48 -16.72 22.46 -22.93
CA PRO A 48 -16.76 21.37 -23.91
C PRO A 48 -15.56 21.37 -24.86
N GLU A 49 -15.06 22.54 -25.24
CA GLU A 49 -13.90 22.71 -26.12
C GLU A 49 -12.62 22.22 -25.44
N ALA A 50 -12.41 22.54 -24.13
CA ALA A 50 -11.26 22.08 -23.37
C ALA A 50 -11.30 20.57 -23.15
N VAL A 51 -12.49 19.98 -22.99
CA VAL A 51 -12.68 18.54 -22.89
C VAL A 51 -12.33 17.86 -24.19
N ALA A 52 -12.81 18.39 -25.35
CA ALA A 52 -12.50 17.85 -26.67
C ALA A 52 -10.99 17.92 -26.98
N GLU A 53 -10.34 19.05 -26.69
CA GLU A 53 -8.88 19.19 -26.84
C GLU A 53 -8.12 18.17 -25.97
N TYR A 54 -8.61 17.93 -24.76
CA TYR A 54 -8.03 16.94 -23.86
C TYR A 54 -8.17 15.51 -24.42
N HIS A 55 -9.35 15.17 -24.95
CA HIS A 55 -9.61 13.89 -25.60
C HIS A 55 -8.68 13.65 -26.80
N GLU A 56 -8.56 14.64 -27.68
CA GLU A 56 -7.67 14.57 -28.85
C GLU A 56 -6.21 14.40 -28.41
N LYS A 57 -5.75 15.23 -27.48
CA LYS A 57 -4.37 15.22 -27.00
C LYS A 57 -3.94 13.89 -26.38
N TYR A 58 -4.83 13.23 -25.62
CA TYR A 58 -4.53 11.98 -24.92
C TYR A 58 -5.11 10.74 -25.62
N GLY A 59 -5.76 10.92 -26.79
CA GLY A 59 -6.37 9.86 -27.57
C GLY A 59 -7.40 9.07 -26.78
N LEU A 60 -8.25 9.76 -26.01
CA LEU A 60 -9.25 9.11 -25.15
C LEU A 60 -10.38 8.49 -25.97
N ASP A 61 -10.60 8.96 -27.20
CA ASP A 61 -11.59 8.42 -28.15
C ASP A 61 -11.10 7.18 -28.88
N ASP A 62 -9.80 6.86 -28.79
CA ASP A 62 -9.25 5.64 -29.35
C ASP A 62 -9.83 4.38 -28.71
N PRO A 63 -9.94 3.27 -29.45
CA PRO A 63 -10.32 1.98 -28.88
C PRO A 63 -9.42 1.58 -27.70
N TRP A 64 -10.00 0.99 -26.66
CA TRP A 64 -9.27 0.66 -25.44
C TRP A 64 -7.97 -0.14 -25.65
N PRO A 65 -7.84 -1.08 -26.63
CA PRO A 65 -6.58 -1.78 -26.84
C PRO A 65 -5.44 -0.87 -27.31
N VAL A 66 -5.77 0.13 -28.15
CA VAL A 66 -4.80 1.14 -28.64
C VAL A 66 -4.32 2.01 -27.47
N ARG A 67 -5.25 2.45 -26.65
CA ARG A 67 -4.95 3.21 -25.43
C ARG A 67 -4.09 2.40 -24.46
N TYR A 68 -4.38 1.11 -24.30
CA TYR A 68 -3.59 0.21 -23.44
C TYR A 68 -2.15 0.07 -23.94
N VAL A 69 -1.95 -0.17 -25.24
CA VAL A 69 -0.60 -0.28 -25.83
C VAL A 69 0.20 1.01 -25.64
N ARG A 70 -0.44 2.17 -25.84
CA ARG A 70 0.19 3.48 -25.59
C ARG A 70 0.59 3.62 -24.12
N TYR A 71 -0.32 3.35 -23.19
CA TYR A 71 -0.05 3.37 -21.75
C TYR A 71 1.12 2.46 -21.36
N MET A 72 1.17 1.25 -21.90
CA MET A 72 2.28 0.34 -21.65
C MET A 72 3.60 0.84 -22.26
N GLY A 73 3.54 1.50 -23.41
CA GLY A 73 4.70 2.18 -24.00
C GLY A 73 5.24 3.27 -23.08
N ASP A 74 4.39 4.17 -22.61
CA ASP A 74 4.76 5.25 -21.68
C ASP A 74 5.36 4.69 -20.39
N LEU A 75 4.74 3.66 -19.83
CA LEU A 75 5.20 2.99 -18.60
C LEU A 75 6.60 2.37 -18.75
N ILE A 76 6.90 1.73 -19.90
CA ILE A 76 8.23 1.15 -20.19
C ILE A 76 9.29 2.26 -20.31
N HIS A 77 8.92 3.45 -20.79
CA HIS A 77 9.81 4.61 -20.86
C HIS A 77 9.90 5.38 -19.53
N GLY A 78 9.22 4.89 -18.47
CA GLY A 78 9.28 5.46 -17.13
C GLY A 78 8.25 6.56 -16.88
N ASP A 79 7.36 6.85 -17.83
CA ASP A 79 6.25 7.77 -17.62
C ASP A 79 5.07 7.00 -17.01
N MET A 80 4.85 7.21 -15.71
CA MET A 80 3.73 6.64 -14.96
C MET A 80 2.48 7.54 -15.00
N GLY A 81 2.55 8.66 -15.71
CA GLY A 81 1.47 9.62 -15.82
C GLY A 81 1.24 10.47 -14.57
N THR A 82 0.10 11.15 -14.60
CA THR A 82 -0.35 12.05 -13.52
C THR A 82 -1.77 11.68 -13.10
N TYR A 83 -2.19 12.13 -11.92
CA TYR A 83 -3.53 11.91 -11.38
C TYR A 83 -4.11 13.19 -10.75
N GLY A 84 -5.44 13.29 -10.75
CA GLY A 84 -6.20 14.39 -10.17
C GLY A 84 -6.06 15.72 -10.91
N ALA A 85 -6.89 16.70 -10.56
CA ALA A 85 -6.94 18.01 -11.20
C ALA A 85 -5.61 18.80 -11.08
N ALA A 86 -4.85 18.59 -10.02
CA ALA A 86 -3.53 19.22 -9.81
C ALA A 86 -2.40 18.54 -10.60
N ARG A 87 -2.68 17.53 -11.43
CA ARG A 87 -1.69 16.77 -12.23
C ARG A 87 -0.50 16.29 -11.42
N ASN A 88 -0.78 15.70 -10.25
CA ASN A 88 0.25 15.14 -9.40
C ASN A 88 0.94 13.93 -10.06
N SER A 89 2.26 13.90 -10.08
CA SER A 89 3.02 12.79 -10.66
C SER A 89 2.84 11.51 -9.86
N VAL A 90 2.44 10.43 -10.54
CA VAL A 90 2.32 9.08 -9.97
C VAL A 90 3.68 8.58 -9.50
N ALA A 91 4.74 8.76 -10.29
CA ALA A 91 6.11 8.36 -9.95
C ALA A 91 6.59 9.03 -8.65
N LYS A 92 6.32 10.33 -8.49
CA LYS A 92 6.67 11.07 -7.27
C LYS A 92 5.89 10.55 -6.06
N ARG A 93 4.59 10.23 -6.22
CA ARG A 93 3.77 9.67 -5.13
C ARG A 93 4.32 8.30 -4.69
N ILE A 94 4.67 7.45 -5.64
CA ILE A 94 5.24 6.13 -5.35
C ILE A 94 6.60 6.28 -4.66
N SER A 95 7.50 7.11 -5.20
CA SER A 95 8.84 7.30 -4.62
C SER A 95 8.81 7.84 -3.18
N THR A 96 7.78 8.59 -2.83
CA THR A 96 7.59 9.11 -1.46
C THR A 96 6.93 8.08 -0.54
N ALA A 97 5.91 7.37 -1.02
CA ALA A 97 5.15 6.44 -0.20
C ALA A 97 5.84 5.08 -0.02
N LEU A 98 6.50 4.57 -1.08
CA LEU A 98 7.10 3.24 -1.08
C LEU A 98 8.16 3.03 0.02
N PRO A 99 9.12 3.94 0.25
CA PRO A 99 10.11 3.77 1.31
C PRO A 99 9.46 3.66 2.70
N VAL A 100 8.45 4.48 2.97
CA VAL A 100 7.72 4.45 4.25
C VAL A 100 6.98 3.11 4.40
N THR A 101 6.28 2.67 3.35
CA THR A 101 5.57 1.39 3.35
C THR A 101 6.53 0.21 3.57
N MET A 102 7.68 0.21 2.89
CA MET A 102 8.71 -0.83 3.07
C MET A 102 9.25 -0.86 4.50
N GLN A 103 9.58 0.29 5.06
CA GLN A 103 10.05 0.40 6.44
C GLN A 103 9.02 -0.11 7.44
N LEU A 104 7.75 0.30 7.33
CA LEU A 104 6.66 -0.18 8.18
C LEU A 104 6.48 -1.70 8.06
N THR A 105 6.55 -2.22 6.84
CA THR A 105 6.41 -3.66 6.58
C THR A 105 7.55 -4.45 7.24
N PHE A 106 8.80 -4.03 7.06
CA PHE A 106 9.94 -4.74 7.64
C PHE A 106 9.96 -4.65 9.16
N ILE A 107 9.66 -3.48 9.73
CA ILE A 107 9.58 -3.30 11.18
C ILE A 107 8.44 -4.15 11.76
N GLY A 108 7.26 -4.08 11.16
CA GLY A 108 6.11 -4.88 11.59
C GLY A 108 6.36 -6.38 11.51
N LEU A 109 6.98 -6.84 10.41
CA LEU A 109 7.37 -8.24 10.23
C LEU A 109 8.40 -8.69 11.27
N ALA A 110 9.43 -7.88 11.54
CA ALA A 110 10.45 -8.20 12.53
C ALA A 110 9.86 -8.29 13.94
N ILE A 111 9.04 -7.32 14.34
CA ILE A 111 8.36 -7.35 15.65
C ILE A 111 7.42 -8.55 15.72
N GLY A 112 6.61 -8.79 14.71
CA GLY A 112 5.70 -9.93 14.65
C GLY A 112 6.43 -11.27 14.72
N ALA A 113 7.55 -11.42 14.03
CA ALA A 113 8.38 -12.63 14.09
C ALA A 113 8.95 -12.88 15.48
N VAL A 114 9.50 -11.85 16.12
CA VAL A 114 10.05 -11.97 17.49
C VAL A 114 8.95 -12.32 18.49
N VAL A 115 7.83 -11.60 18.46
CA VAL A 115 6.70 -11.84 19.38
C VAL A 115 6.11 -13.23 19.16
N SER A 116 5.87 -13.63 17.92
CA SER A 116 5.31 -14.97 17.62
C SER A 116 6.27 -16.10 18.02
N PHE A 117 7.58 -15.91 17.83
CA PHE A 117 8.59 -16.88 18.26
C PHE A 117 8.59 -17.03 19.79
N LEU A 118 8.62 -15.92 20.52
CA LEU A 118 8.61 -15.96 22.00
C LEU A 118 7.33 -16.59 22.54
N LEU A 119 6.17 -16.18 22.04
CA LEU A 119 4.89 -16.75 22.45
C LEU A 119 4.78 -18.23 22.07
N GLY A 120 5.28 -18.61 20.89
CA GLY A 120 5.30 -20.00 20.43
C GLY A 120 6.18 -20.89 21.34
N VAL A 121 7.36 -20.41 21.72
CA VAL A 121 8.24 -21.14 22.68
C VAL A 121 7.58 -21.30 24.04
N ILE A 122 6.96 -20.23 24.56
CA ILE A 122 6.24 -20.28 25.85
C ILE A 122 5.08 -21.28 25.78
N ALA A 123 4.27 -21.22 24.73
CA ALA A 123 3.17 -22.15 24.52
C ALA A 123 3.65 -23.60 24.42
N ALA A 124 4.78 -23.87 23.74
CA ALA A 124 5.36 -25.20 23.64
C ALA A 124 5.90 -25.73 24.98
N LEU A 125 6.60 -24.89 25.77
CA LEU A 125 7.14 -25.25 27.09
C LEU A 125 6.03 -25.52 28.13
N TYR A 126 4.92 -24.80 28.03
CA TYR A 126 3.79 -24.92 28.95
C TYR A 126 2.56 -25.57 28.27
N ARG A 127 2.81 -26.49 27.35
CA ARG A 127 1.77 -27.19 26.58
C ARG A 127 0.68 -27.76 27.53
N ASP A 128 -0.57 -27.54 27.16
CA ASP A 128 -1.79 -27.94 27.86
C ASP A 128 -1.96 -27.32 29.25
N LYS A 129 -1.08 -26.37 29.66
CA LYS A 129 -1.20 -25.59 30.88
C LYS A 129 -1.84 -24.22 30.61
N TRP A 130 -2.15 -23.50 31.69
CA TRP A 130 -2.82 -22.19 31.57
C TRP A 130 -2.10 -21.16 30.66
N PRO A 131 -0.73 -21.07 30.62
CA PRO A 131 -0.10 -20.09 29.71
C PRO A 131 -0.36 -20.41 28.23
N ASP A 132 -0.33 -21.70 27.83
CA ASP A 132 -0.65 -22.13 26.47
C ASP A 132 -2.10 -21.78 26.11
N GLN A 133 -3.03 -22.02 27.02
CA GLN A 133 -4.45 -21.69 26.79
C GLN A 133 -4.66 -20.19 26.63
N VAL A 134 -4.02 -19.35 27.44
CA VAL A 134 -4.09 -17.90 27.35
C VAL A 134 -3.54 -17.42 26.00
N ILE A 135 -2.34 -17.87 25.60
CA ILE A 135 -1.74 -17.52 24.32
C ILE A 135 -2.65 -17.92 23.16
N ARG A 136 -3.25 -19.10 23.23
CA ARG A 136 -4.19 -19.59 22.20
C ARG A 136 -5.43 -18.71 22.09
N VAL A 137 -6.03 -18.34 23.21
CA VAL A 137 -7.21 -17.45 23.24
C VAL A 137 -6.86 -16.09 22.66
N PHE A 138 -5.73 -15.47 23.08
CA PHE A 138 -5.29 -14.18 22.52
C PHE A 138 -4.96 -14.25 21.02
N SER A 139 -4.36 -15.35 20.57
CA SER A 139 -4.05 -15.54 19.15
C SER A 139 -5.34 -15.65 18.31
N ILE A 140 -6.32 -16.41 18.78
CA ILE A 140 -7.61 -16.54 18.09
C ILE A 140 -8.35 -15.21 18.12
N ALA A 141 -8.39 -14.51 19.25
CA ALA A 141 -9.01 -13.19 19.36
C ALA A 141 -8.35 -12.17 18.41
N GLY A 142 -7.02 -12.17 18.34
CA GLY A 142 -6.27 -11.31 17.42
C GLY A 142 -6.58 -11.59 15.94
N LEU A 143 -6.68 -12.86 15.57
CA LEU A 143 -7.05 -13.26 14.19
C LEU A 143 -8.50 -12.90 13.84
N ALA A 144 -9.41 -13.00 14.82
CA ALA A 144 -10.83 -12.67 14.64
C ALA A 144 -11.08 -11.15 14.63
N THR A 145 -10.15 -10.36 15.15
CA THR A 145 -10.28 -8.90 15.23
C THR A 145 -9.83 -8.25 13.92
N PRO A 146 -10.67 -7.38 13.31
CA PRO A 146 -10.27 -6.62 12.14
C PRO A 146 -9.06 -5.74 12.44
N SER A 147 -8.01 -5.81 11.61
CA SER A 147 -6.73 -5.12 11.83
C SER A 147 -6.89 -3.60 11.96
N PHE A 148 -7.77 -2.97 11.16
CA PHE A 148 -8.04 -1.54 11.26
C PHE A 148 -8.66 -1.14 12.60
N TRP A 149 -9.56 -1.98 13.15
CA TRP A 149 -10.20 -1.73 14.44
C TRP A 149 -9.17 -1.83 15.58
N LEU A 150 -8.32 -2.87 15.55
CA LEU A 150 -7.22 -3.00 16.50
C LEU A 150 -6.27 -1.79 16.43
N ALA A 151 -5.94 -1.33 15.22
CA ALA A 151 -5.12 -0.14 15.02
C ALA A 151 -5.73 1.10 15.67
N VAL A 152 -7.04 1.34 15.48
CA VAL A 152 -7.76 2.47 16.10
C VAL A 152 -7.72 2.36 17.62
N LEU A 153 -7.97 1.18 18.19
CA LEU A 153 -7.89 0.97 19.63
C LEU A 153 -6.50 1.24 20.20
N LEU A 154 -5.45 0.81 19.51
CA LEU A 154 -4.06 1.05 19.92
C LEU A 154 -3.73 2.56 19.87
N ILE A 155 -4.17 3.27 18.83
CA ILE A 155 -4.01 4.74 18.74
C ILE A 155 -4.72 5.40 19.92
N LEU A 156 -5.98 5.07 20.18
CA LEU A 156 -6.73 5.64 21.31
C LEU A 156 -6.04 5.34 22.66
N LEU A 157 -5.59 4.12 22.86
CA LEU A 157 -4.92 3.72 24.09
C LEU A 157 -3.58 4.46 24.29
N PHE A 158 -2.67 4.37 23.31
CA PHE A 158 -1.31 4.86 23.47
C PHE A 158 -1.16 6.37 23.23
N SER A 159 -1.97 6.94 22.36
CA SER A 159 -1.87 8.36 22.03
C SER A 159 -2.85 9.21 22.81
N SER A 160 -4.12 8.82 22.93
CA SER A 160 -5.14 9.66 23.57
C SER A 160 -5.19 9.43 25.07
N TYR A 161 -5.14 8.17 25.51
CA TYR A 161 -5.29 7.82 26.94
C TYR A 161 -3.96 7.84 27.69
N LEU A 162 -2.98 7.07 27.24
CA LEU A 162 -1.66 7.00 27.89
C LEU A 162 -0.74 8.16 27.52
N LYS A 163 -0.96 8.83 26.38
CA LYS A 163 -0.17 9.95 25.86
C LYS A 163 1.34 9.66 25.73
N VAL A 164 1.71 8.40 25.50
CA VAL A 164 3.11 7.97 25.39
C VAL A 164 3.62 7.96 23.95
N LEU A 165 2.72 7.89 22.97
CA LEU A 165 3.05 7.88 21.55
C LEU A 165 2.24 8.94 20.79
N PRO A 166 2.85 9.63 19.82
CA PRO A 166 2.14 10.65 19.02
C PRO A 166 1.21 9.97 17.99
N ALA A 167 -0.05 10.43 17.88
CA ALA A 167 -1.02 9.90 16.91
C ALA A 167 -0.75 10.36 15.47
N SER A 168 -0.16 11.55 15.29
CA SER A 168 0.02 12.20 13.99
C SER A 168 1.30 13.05 13.97
N GLY A 169 1.63 13.54 12.77
CA GLY A 169 2.75 14.45 12.55
C GLY A 169 3.82 13.90 11.60
N ALA A 170 4.65 14.79 11.04
CA ALA A 170 5.71 14.42 10.12
C ALA A 170 6.72 13.46 10.77
N LEU A 171 7.18 12.46 10.02
CA LEU A 171 8.25 11.57 10.47
C LEU A 171 9.55 12.39 10.61
N PRO A 172 10.15 12.48 11.81
CA PRO A 172 11.46 13.08 11.94
C PRO A 172 12.50 12.22 11.20
N HIS A 173 13.63 12.82 10.81
CA HIS A 173 14.72 12.04 10.25
C HIS A 173 15.28 11.08 11.32
N PHE A 174 15.52 9.82 10.93
CA PHE A 174 16.10 8.82 11.83
C PHE A 174 17.43 9.27 12.44
N THR A 175 18.24 9.98 11.67
CA THR A 175 19.56 10.47 12.10
C THR A 175 19.50 11.59 13.13
N THR A 176 18.41 12.37 13.17
CA THR A 176 18.27 13.51 14.10
C THR A 176 17.48 13.16 15.36
N ASN A 177 16.51 12.27 15.26
CA ASN A 177 15.70 11.84 16.41
C ASN A 177 15.24 10.38 16.23
N PRO A 178 16.10 9.39 16.53
CA PRO A 178 15.79 7.98 16.36
C PRO A 178 14.63 7.49 17.24
N VAL A 179 14.53 7.99 18.47
CA VAL A 179 13.45 7.64 19.40
C VAL A 179 12.10 8.16 18.91
N GLY A 180 12.04 9.41 18.49
CA GLY A 180 10.84 10.01 17.92
C GLY A 180 10.45 9.36 16.59
N TYR A 181 11.43 8.93 15.78
CA TYR A 181 11.21 8.20 14.54
C TYR A 181 10.56 6.83 14.82
N LEU A 182 11.15 6.02 15.70
CA LEU A 182 10.62 4.70 16.05
C LEU A 182 9.24 4.80 16.73
N GLY A 183 9.05 5.76 17.63
CA GLY A 183 7.76 5.98 18.28
C GLY A 183 6.63 6.28 17.30
N ARG A 184 6.93 6.99 16.20
CA ARG A 184 5.94 7.27 15.14
C ARG A 184 5.79 6.15 14.14
N MET A 185 6.79 5.27 14.01
CA MET A 185 6.71 4.08 13.16
C MET A 185 5.91 2.93 13.77
N ILE A 186 5.86 2.85 15.10
CA ILE A 186 5.09 1.82 15.82
C ILE A 186 3.59 2.09 15.74
N MET A 187 3.19 3.37 15.63
CA MET A 187 1.79 3.76 15.51
C MET A 187 1.35 3.85 14.05
N PRO A 188 0.19 3.30 13.68
CA PRO A 188 -0.36 3.48 12.34
C PRO A 188 -0.61 4.98 12.09
N ARG A 189 -0.05 5.47 11.00
CA ARG A 189 -0.08 6.89 10.63
C ARG A 189 -1.44 7.25 10.04
N SER A 190 -2.15 8.19 10.66
CA SER A 190 -3.19 8.94 9.97
C SER A 190 -2.50 9.91 8.99
N GLU A 191 -2.68 9.72 7.68
CA GLU A 191 -2.22 10.69 6.69
C GLU A 191 -3.02 11.99 6.88
N GLU A 192 -2.39 13.02 7.43
CA GLU A 192 -2.91 14.38 7.26
C GLU A 192 -2.80 14.73 5.77
N ARG A 193 -3.95 14.83 5.13
CA ARG A 193 -4.08 15.45 3.81
C ARG A 193 -3.86 16.96 4.03
N THR A 194 -2.74 17.44 3.61
CA THR A 194 -2.55 18.85 3.23
C THR A 194 -2.38 18.93 1.75
#